data_22a7f9880d0ee67bda0c12cf67396915
#
_entry.id   22a7f9880d0ee67bda0c12cf67396915
#
_cell.length_a   1.000
_cell.length_b   1.000
_cell.length_c   1.000
_cell.angle_alpha   90.00
_cell.angle_beta   90.00
_cell.angle_gamma   90.00
#
_symmetry.space_group_name_H-M   'P 1'
#
loop_
_entity.id
_entity.type
_entity.pdbx_description
1 polymer ?
#
loop_
_entity_poly.entity_id
_entity_poly.type
_entity_poly.pdbx_seq_one_letter_code
_entity_poly.pdbx_strand_id
1 'polypeptide(L)'
;MGDVMILGMNTLELMVILLIQLVPFALGIVLVVLAIRWFIRQEREAKRPELKAERASLGEVIRARREACGMTQELVAQKLGVSRQAVGKWESGKSEPSTTNLMAIAELLGTDAAELLREVKR
;
A
#
# COMPACT_ATOMS: atom_id res chain seq x y z
N MET A 1 -3.83 40.81 -36.07
CA MET A 1 -4.65 39.94 -36.97
C MET A 1 -5.52 38.95 -36.20
N GLY A 2 -5.31 38.76 -34.91
CA GLY A 2 -6.12 37.88 -34.08
C GLY A 2 -7.48 38.41 -33.64
N ASP A 3 -7.61 39.73 -33.50
CA ASP A 3 -8.77 40.32 -32.83
C ASP A 3 -10.00 40.49 -33.72
N VAL A 4 -9.85 40.43 -35.05
CA VAL A 4 -10.96 40.61 -36.02
C VAL A 4 -11.73 39.30 -36.26
N MET A 5 -11.11 38.16 -35.93
CA MET A 5 -11.70 36.84 -36.16
C MET A 5 -12.72 36.41 -35.09
N ILE A 6 -12.66 37.05 -33.91
CA ILE A 6 -13.53 36.76 -32.77
C ILE A 6 -14.89 37.47 -32.87
N LEU A 7 -14.97 38.58 -33.58
CA LEU A 7 -16.17 39.43 -33.67
C LEU A 7 -17.31 38.88 -34.54
N GLY A 8 -17.06 37.81 -35.32
CA GLY A 8 -18.06 37.17 -36.19
C GLY A 8 -18.45 35.76 -35.77
N MET A 9 -17.90 35.24 -34.67
CA MET A 9 -18.11 33.84 -34.27
C MET A 9 -19.35 33.74 -33.37
N ASN A 10 -20.17 32.72 -33.66
CA ASN A 10 -21.30 32.39 -32.81
C ASN A 10 -20.81 31.82 -31.46
N THR A 11 -21.61 32.02 -30.43
CA THR A 11 -21.30 31.47 -29.07
C THR A 11 -20.99 30.00 -29.08
N LEU A 12 -21.61 29.24 -29.99
CA LEU A 12 -21.37 27.83 -30.19
C LEU A 12 -19.95 27.52 -30.73
N GLU A 13 -19.49 28.33 -31.70
CA GLU A 13 -18.12 28.17 -32.26
C GLU A 13 -17.05 28.51 -31.24
N LEU A 14 -17.25 29.54 -30.44
CA LEU A 14 -16.37 29.88 -29.33
C LEU A 14 -16.30 28.76 -28.30
N MET A 15 -17.42 28.16 -27.92
CA MET A 15 -17.46 27.01 -27.01
C MET A 15 -16.72 25.80 -27.58
N VAL A 16 -16.87 25.53 -28.86
CA VAL A 16 -16.18 24.40 -29.53
C VAL A 16 -14.67 24.61 -29.54
N ILE A 17 -14.21 25.83 -29.87
CA ILE A 17 -12.78 26.15 -29.87
C ILE A 17 -12.20 26.04 -28.44
N LEU A 18 -12.94 26.54 -27.45
CA LEU A 18 -12.55 26.44 -26.03
C LEU A 18 -12.43 24.99 -25.58
N LEU A 19 -13.38 24.13 -25.98
CA LEU A 19 -13.35 22.71 -25.67
C LEU A 19 -12.17 22.00 -26.36
N ILE A 20 -11.89 22.32 -27.63
CA ILE A 20 -10.75 21.75 -28.37
C ILE A 20 -9.41 22.12 -27.70
N GLN A 21 -9.33 23.31 -27.09
CA GLN A 21 -8.12 23.74 -26.38
C GLN A 21 -8.02 23.19 -24.97
N LEU A 22 -9.12 23.14 -24.21
CA LEU A 22 -9.13 22.70 -22.81
C LEU A 22 -9.00 21.21 -22.65
N VAL A 23 -9.60 20.41 -23.54
CA VAL A 23 -9.58 18.95 -23.44
C VAL A 23 -8.15 18.36 -23.50
N PRO A 24 -7.30 18.72 -24.49
CA PRO A 24 -5.93 18.19 -24.54
C PRO A 24 -5.08 18.68 -23.35
N PHE A 25 -5.33 19.89 -22.87
CA PHE A 25 -4.62 20.43 -21.70
C PHE A 25 -4.99 19.67 -20.43
N ALA A 26 -6.27 19.42 -20.20
CA ALA A 26 -6.76 18.62 -19.07
C ALA A 26 -6.23 17.17 -19.15
N LEU A 27 -6.25 16.56 -20.34
CA LEU A 27 -5.71 15.23 -20.57
C LEU A 27 -4.20 15.16 -20.27
N GLY A 28 -3.44 16.18 -20.68
CA GLY A 28 -2.02 16.31 -20.38
C GLY A 28 -1.75 16.33 -18.87
N ILE A 29 -2.52 17.12 -18.12
CA ILE A 29 -2.41 17.18 -16.64
C ILE A 29 -2.70 15.79 -16.02
N VAL A 30 -3.75 15.12 -16.46
CA VAL A 30 -4.09 13.77 -15.97
C VAL A 30 -2.96 12.78 -16.23
N LEU A 31 -2.38 12.78 -17.43
CA LEU A 31 -1.26 11.91 -17.77
C LEU A 31 -0.02 12.19 -16.92
N VAL A 32 0.31 13.45 -16.67
CA VAL A 32 1.42 13.85 -15.81
C VAL A 32 1.18 13.38 -14.37
N VAL A 33 -0.03 13.57 -13.84
CA VAL A 33 -0.38 13.11 -12.49
C VAL A 33 -0.28 11.58 -12.38
N LEU A 34 -0.76 10.85 -13.38
CA LEU A 34 -0.65 9.39 -13.42
C LEU A 34 0.80 8.93 -13.51
N ALA A 35 1.63 9.60 -14.31
CA ALA A 35 3.06 9.30 -14.42
C ALA A 35 3.80 9.55 -13.10
N ILE A 36 3.50 10.66 -12.41
CA ILE A 36 4.06 10.96 -11.09
C ILE A 36 3.63 9.90 -10.06
N ARG A 37 2.35 9.54 -10.05
CA ARG A 37 1.84 8.49 -9.15
C ARG A 37 2.49 7.14 -9.42
N TRP A 38 2.68 6.79 -10.70
CA TRP A 38 3.37 5.57 -11.11
C TRP A 38 4.83 5.57 -10.67
N PHE A 39 5.54 6.69 -10.87
CA PHE A 39 6.94 6.85 -10.49
C PHE A 39 7.13 6.77 -8.97
N ILE A 40 6.29 7.47 -8.18
CA ILE A 40 6.32 7.40 -6.71
C ILE A 40 6.03 5.97 -6.22
N ARG A 41 5.13 5.25 -6.90
CA ARG A 41 4.83 3.86 -6.56
C ARG A 41 6.04 2.96 -6.82
N GLN A 42 6.75 3.19 -7.92
CA GLN A 42 7.93 2.42 -8.29
C GLN A 42 9.10 2.66 -7.33
N GLU A 43 9.34 3.89 -6.89
CA GLU A 43 10.36 4.19 -5.88
C GLU A 43 10.05 3.56 -4.51
N ARG A 44 8.78 3.50 -4.14
CA ARG A 44 8.36 2.82 -2.89
C ARG A 44 8.59 1.32 -2.97
N GLU A 45 8.45 0.71 -4.13
CA GLU A 45 8.72 -0.72 -4.34
C GLU A 45 10.22 -1.00 -4.44
N ALA A 46 11.01 -0.11 -5.03
CA ALA A 46 12.47 -0.25 -5.15
C ALA A 46 13.23 -0.07 -3.82
N LYS A 47 12.72 0.76 -2.90
CA LYS A 47 13.31 0.93 -1.54
C LYS A 47 12.92 -0.17 -0.55
N ARG A 48 12.15 -1.17 -0.97
CA ARG A 48 11.63 -2.23 -0.10
C ARG A 48 12.36 -3.59 -0.08
N PRO A 49 13.49 -3.85 -0.78
CA PRO A 49 14.07 -5.19 -0.70
C PRO A 49 14.59 -5.51 0.71
N GLU A 50 15.20 -4.56 1.41
CA GLU A 50 15.71 -4.78 2.78
C GLU A 50 14.58 -4.86 3.80
N LEU A 51 13.59 -3.97 3.71
CA LEU A 51 12.41 -4.01 4.57
C LEU A 51 11.52 -5.23 4.29
N LYS A 52 11.48 -5.73 3.05
CA LYS A 52 10.78 -6.98 2.73
C LYS A 52 11.48 -8.21 3.29
N ALA A 53 12.81 -8.23 3.32
CA ALA A 53 13.57 -9.33 3.91
C ALA A 53 13.37 -9.36 5.43
N GLU A 54 13.42 -8.22 6.12
CA GLU A 54 13.12 -8.14 7.56
C GLU A 54 11.66 -8.49 7.87
N ARG A 55 10.73 -8.06 7.02
CA ARG A 55 9.29 -8.37 7.17
C ARG A 55 8.98 -9.83 6.94
N ALA A 56 9.61 -10.45 5.92
CA ALA A 56 9.49 -11.87 5.68
C ALA A 56 10.03 -12.67 6.88
N SER A 57 11.15 -12.22 7.44
CA SER A 57 11.78 -12.80 8.61
C SER A 57 10.88 -12.71 9.85
N LEU A 58 10.26 -11.56 10.14
CA LEU A 58 9.28 -11.44 11.23
C LEU A 58 8.06 -12.33 11.00
N GLY A 59 7.55 -12.36 9.78
CA GLY A 59 6.42 -13.21 9.42
C GLY A 59 6.73 -14.69 9.60
N GLU A 60 7.93 -15.12 9.24
CA GLU A 60 8.40 -16.50 9.46
C GLU A 60 8.52 -16.84 10.95
N VAL A 61 9.02 -15.91 11.77
CA VAL A 61 9.09 -16.09 13.23
C VAL A 61 7.69 -16.23 13.83
N ILE A 62 6.76 -15.35 13.45
CA ILE A 62 5.37 -15.41 13.90
C ILE A 62 4.74 -16.76 13.50
N ARG A 63 4.93 -17.17 12.26
CA ARG A 63 4.42 -18.45 11.75
C ARG A 63 4.99 -19.64 12.51
N ALA A 64 6.30 -19.69 12.68
CA ALA A 64 6.98 -20.77 13.38
C ALA A 64 6.50 -20.90 14.84
N ARG A 65 6.38 -19.77 15.54
CA ARG A 65 5.87 -19.73 16.92
C ARG A 65 4.41 -20.17 17.00
N ARG A 66 3.56 -19.70 16.06
CA ARG A 66 2.17 -20.14 15.96
C ARG A 66 2.03 -21.65 15.77
N GLU A 67 2.80 -22.20 14.83
CA GLU A 67 2.80 -23.64 14.53
C GLU A 67 3.32 -24.46 15.73
N ALA A 68 4.35 -23.97 16.42
CA ALA A 68 4.85 -24.57 17.65
C ALA A 68 3.79 -24.61 18.78
N CYS A 69 2.92 -23.59 18.83
CA CYS A 69 1.78 -23.57 19.76
C CYS A 69 0.57 -24.39 19.27
N GLY A 70 0.66 -25.05 18.11
CA GLY A 70 -0.44 -25.84 17.54
C GLY A 70 -1.65 -25.01 17.09
N MET A 71 -1.46 -23.71 16.84
CA MET A 71 -2.54 -22.80 16.45
C MET A 71 -2.66 -22.69 14.94
N THR A 72 -3.91 -22.56 14.45
CA THR A 72 -4.19 -22.22 13.05
C THR A 72 -4.22 -20.69 12.86
N GLN A 73 -4.01 -20.21 11.62
CA GLN A 73 -4.18 -18.79 11.30
C GLN A 73 -5.59 -18.28 11.66
N GLU A 74 -6.60 -19.11 11.48
CA GLU A 74 -7.99 -18.81 11.83
C GLU A 74 -8.15 -18.58 13.35
N LEU A 75 -7.57 -19.45 14.16
CA LEU A 75 -7.64 -19.33 15.62
C LEU A 75 -6.94 -18.06 16.11
N VAL A 76 -5.76 -17.75 15.57
CA VAL A 76 -5.05 -16.50 15.88
C VAL A 76 -5.87 -15.28 15.48
N ALA A 77 -6.44 -15.29 14.28
CA ALA A 77 -7.30 -14.21 13.79
C ALA A 77 -8.50 -13.99 14.71
N GLN A 78 -9.17 -15.05 15.12
CA GLN A 78 -10.31 -15.01 16.04
C GLN A 78 -9.90 -14.43 17.41
N LYS A 79 -8.77 -14.86 17.97
CA LYS A 79 -8.27 -14.38 19.27
C LYS A 79 -7.88 -12.90 19.24
N LEU A 80 -7.35 -12.44 18.11
CA LEU A 80 -6.92 -11.03 17.93
C LEU A 80 -8.04 -10.11 17.43
N GLY A 81 -9.20 -10.64 17.03
CA GLY A 81 -10.29 -9.85 16.46
C GLY A 81 -9.96 -9.30 15.07
N VAL A 82 -9.13 -9.99 14.29
CA VAL A 82 -8.72 -9.61 12.93
C VAL A 82 -9.15 -10.65 11.91
N SER A 83 -9.03 -10.36 10.61
CA SER A 83 -9.31 -11.34 9.57
C SER A 83 -8.19 -12.38 9.44
N ARG A 84 -8.52 -13.62 9.07
CA ARG A 84 -7.53 -14.65 8.72
C ARG A 84 -6.56 -14.17 7.64
N GLN A 85 -7.08 -13.38 6.65
CA GLN A 85 -6.25 -12.82 5.59
C GLN A 85 -5.19 -11.85 6.13
N ALA A 86 -5.49 -11.08 7.18
CA ALA A 86 -4.52 -10.20 7.82
C ALA A 86 -3.36 -11.01 8.40
N VAL A 87 -3.65 -12.06 9.16
CA VAL A 87 -2.64 -12.98 9.73
C VAL A 87 -1.81 -13.61 8.62
N GLY A 88 -2.44 -14.10 7.55
CA GLY A 88 -1.74 -14.66 6.40
C GLY A 88 -0.81 -13.67 5.69
N LYS A 89 -1.21 -12.38 5.60
CA LYS A 89 -0.37 -11.32 5.05
C LYS A 89 0.82 -11.01 5.94
N TRP A 90 0.66 -11.02 7.25
CA TRP A 90 1.76 -10.83 8.20
C TRP A 90 2.77 -11.97 8.12
N GLU A 91 2.33 -13.20 8.12
CA GLU A 91 3.20 -14.37 8.04
C GLU A 91 3.93 -14.49 6.69
N SER A 92 3.32 -14.01 5.61
CA SER A 92 3.95 -13.99 4.27
C SER A 92 4.79 -12.74 3.99
N GLY A 93 4.89 -11.80 4.94
CA GLY A 93 5.62 -10.55 4.77
C GLY A 93 4.97 -9.56 3.79
N LYS A 94 3.72 -9.79 3.38
CA LYS A 94 2.98 -8.86 2.49
C LYS A 94 2.54 -7.59 3.22
N SER A 95 2.34 -7.66 4.52
CA SER A 95 2.08 -6.51 5.39
C SER A 95 2.65 -6.79 6.78
N GLU A 96 2.78 -5.74 7.58
CA GLU A 96 3.18 -5.85 8.99
C GLU A 96 1.96 -5.72 9.90
N PRO A 97 1.97 -6.43 11.05
CA PRO A 97 1.04 -6.15 12.12
C PRO A 97 1.30 -4.74 12.68
N SER A 98 0.26 -4.05 13.12
CA SER A 98 0.44 -2.83 13.92
C SER A 98 1.14 -3.17 15.24
N THR A 99 1.71 -2.18 15.91
CA THR A 99 2.37 -2.38 17.22
C THR A 99 1.43 -3.05 18.22
N THR A 100 0.17 -2.64 18.25
CA THR A 100 -0.86 -3.24 19.11
C THR A 100 -1.08 -4.71 18.77
N ASN A 101 -1.19 -5.05 17.47
CA ASN A 101 -1.35 -6.43 17.03
C ASN A 101 -0.10 -7.28 17.30
N LEU A 102 1.10 -6.70 17.14
CA LEU A 102 2.35 -7.41 17.44
C LEU A 102 2.45 -7.75 18.93
N MET A 103 2.08 -6.84 19.83
CA MET A 103 2.00 -7.09 21.25
C MET A 103 0.99 -8.19 21.58
N ALA A 104 -0.20 -8.13 20.99
CA ALA A 104 -1.24 -9.13 21.20
C ALA A 104 -0.85 -10.51 20.65
N ILE A 105 -0.15 -10.55 19.50
CA ILE A 105 0.43 -11.79 18.95
C ILE A 105 1.45 -12.38 19.92
N ALA A 106 2.38 -11.56 20.42
CA ALA A 106 3.41 -12.01 21.34
C ALA A 106 2.80 -12.60 22.63
N GLU A 107 1.84 -11.90 23.23
CA GLU A 107 1.10 -12.38 24.41
C GLU A 107 0.38 -13.72 24.12
N LEU A 108 -0.33 -13.81 22.99
CA LEU A 108 -1.02 -15.05 22.58
C LEU A 108 -0.07 -16.22 22.39
N LEU A 109 1.15 -15.96 21.89
CA LEU A 109 2.19 -16.98 21.66
C LEU A 109 3.09 -17.24 22.89
N GLY A 110 2.78 -16.62 24.04
CA GLY A 110 3.51 -16.82 25.30
C GLY A 110 4.91 -16.21 25.31
N THR A 111 5.13 -15.12 24.57
CA THR A 111 6.39 -14.40 24.47
C THR A 111 6.14 -12.88 24.57
N ASP A 112 7.18 -12.08 24.45
CA ASP A 112 7.03 -10.64 24.30
C ASP A 112 7.42 -10.15 22.88
N ALA A 113 6.96 -8.96 22.51
CA ALA A 113 7.22 -8.39 21.20
C ALA A 113 8.73 -8.15 20.97
N ALA A 114 9.49 -7.80 22.01
CA ALA A 114 10.92 -7.59 21.91
C ALA A 114 11.67 -8.91 21.62
N GLU A 115 11.21 -10.01 22.17
CA GLU A 115 11.78 -11.32 21.89
C GLU A 115 11.51 -11.75 20.45
N LEU A 116 10.28 -11.58 19.95
CA LEU A 116 9.96 -11.83 18.54
C LEU A 116 10.86 -11.02 17.60
N LEU A 117 11.10 -9.75 17.91
CA LEU A 117 11.96 -8.87 17.11
C LEU A 117 13.46 -9.24 17.23
N ARG A 118 13.92 -9.79 18.35
CA ARG A 118 15.30 -10.29 18.49
C ARG A 118 15.55 -11.52 17.61
N GLU A 119 14.57 -12.38 17.45
CA GLU A 119 14.69 -13.57 16.59
C GLU A 119 14.81 -13.19 15.11
N VAL A 120 14.20 -12.06 14.70
CA VAL A 120 14.31 -11.52 13.33
C VAL A 120 15.76 -11.09 12.99
N LYS A 121 16.53 -10.63 13.96
CA LYS A 121 17.89 -10.09 13.76
C LYS A 121 19.01 -11.14 13.84
N ARG A 122 18.67 -12.37 14.04
CA ARG A 122 19.63 -13.49 14.04
C ARG A 122 19.62 -14.21 12.71
#